data_baebc62208ccdb49a97af9e66871d8af
#
_entry.id   baebc62208ccdb49a97af9e66871d8af
#
_cell.length_a   1.000
_cell.length_b   1.000
_cell.length_c   1.000
_cell.angle_alpha   90.00
_cell.angle_beta   90.00
_cell.angle_gamma   90.00
#
_symmetry.space_group_name_H-M   'P 1'
#
loop_
_entity.id
_entity.type
_entity.pdbx_description
1 polymer ?
#
loop_
_entity_poly.entity_id
_entity_poly.type
_entity_poly.pdbx_seq_one_letter_code
_entity_poly.pdbx_strand_id
1 'polypeptide(L)'
;MLAPLGTALLGGAVTGGAAAAAGTMAIFGPLAQGMLTIGAQKQQASMQAEAQKRATIAENARYNHQASAMRQQQATESLRLAQEVSAVNRASMEAMARKEVAAAEGGISLQSGSFLAEMRDLEKQVGEHNYATQQNQYLADQAYEMRARDLGLMSQQNYVNINKPIAAPNVLGTMLGAATQSLGNYTGAKRMQTRQMTPALPSSS
;
A
#
# COMPACT_ATOMS: atom_id res chain seq x y z
N MET A 1 -10.39 -16.99 19.22
CA MET A 1 -11.34 -16.66 20.30
C MET A 1 -10.63 -15.74 21.27
N LEU A 2 -10.84 -14.43 21.15
CA LEU A 2 -10.36 -13.42 22.09
C LEU A 2 -11.58 -12.69 22.63
N ALA A 3 -11.79 -12.82 23.93
CA ALA A 3 -12.88 -12.19 24.66
C ALA A 3 -12.67 -10.67 24.77
N PRO A 4 -13.73 -9.85 24.75
CA PRO A 4 -13.63 -8.41 25.01
C PRO A 4 -13.50 -8.16 26.51
N LEU A 5 -12.45 -7.45 26.89
CA LEU A 5 -12.28 -6.90 28.24
C LEU A 5 -13.34 -5.85 28.51
N GLY A 6 -14.20 -6.15 29.46
CA GLY A 6 -15.30 -5.32 29.91
C GLY A 6 -14.82 -3.99 30.50
N THR A 7 -15.41 -2.91 30.03
CA THR A 7 -15.39 -1.59 30.65
C THR A 7 -16.08 -1.66 32.01
N ALA A 8 -15.33 -1.65 33.09
CA ALA A 8 -15.86 -1.50 34.44
C ALA A 8 -16.39 -0.07 34.63
N LEU A 9 -17.70 0.03 34.72
CA LEU A 9 -18.46 1.22 35.03
C LEU A 9 -18.25 1.56 36.51
N LEU A 10 -17.45 2.56 36.81
CA LEU A 10 -17.39 3.16 38.15
C LEU A 10 -18.60 4.08 38.36
N GLY A 11 -19.73 3.47 38.67
CA GLY A 11 -20.90 4.15 39.20
C GLY A 11 -20.76 4.30 40.71
N GLY A 12 -20.05 5.34 41.15
CA GLY A 12 -20.06 5.80 42.53
C GLY A 12 -21.17 6.81 42.75
N ALA A 13 -22.31 6.37 43.28
CA ALA A 13 -23.33 7.26 43.79
C ALA A 13 -22.82 7.89 45.10
N VAL A 14 -22.48 9.17 45.05
CA VAL A 14 -22.25 10.02 46.26
C VAL A 14 -23.47 10.89 46.44
N THR A 15 -24.40 10.38 47.23
CA THR A 15 -25.51 11.15 47.84
C THR A 15 -25.04 11.70 49.15
N GLY A 16 -25.00 13.05 49.28
CA GLY A 16 -24.92 13.69 50.56
C GLY A 16 -23.81 14.76 50.66
N GLY A 17 -24.18 16.03 50.53
CA GLY A 17 -23.30 17.20 50.72
C GLY A 17 -23.47 18.27 49.66
N ALA A 18 -24.68 18.82 49.53
CA ALA A 18 -25.14 19.29 48.22
C ALA A 18 -24.94 20.74 47.85
N ALA A 19 -24.23 21.58 48.58
CA ALA A 19 -24.21 22.99 48.20
C ALA A 19 -22.83 23.60 47.89
N ALA A 20 -21.75 23.07 48.44
CA ALA A 20 -20.41 23.60 48.19
C ALA A 20 -19.63 22.87 47.09
N ALA A 21 -20.00 21.59 46.81
CA ALA A 21 -19.32 20.75 45.81
C ALA A 21 -19.77 21.05 44.36
N ALA A 22 -20.97 21.58 44.17
CA ALA A 22 -21.53 21.83 42.84
C ALA A 22 -20.77 22.93 42.07
N GLY A 23 -20.21 23.91 42.77
CA GLY A 23 -19.46 25.01 42.14
C GLY A 23 -18.09 24.59 41.61
N THR A 24 -17.42 23.69 42.33
CA THR A 24 -16.08 23.21 41.93
C THR A 24 -16.14 22.18 40.80
N MET A 25 -17.13 21.30 40.79
CA MET A 25 -17.33 20.33 39.69
C MET A 25 -17.70 21.00 38.35
N ALA A 26 -18.43 22.12 38.38
CA ALA A 26 -18.81 22.86 37.17
C ALA A 26 -17.60 23.48 36.44
N ILE A 27 -16.54 23.81 37.15
CA ILE A 27 -15.32 24.40 36.57
C ILE A 27 -14.33 23.32 36.13
N PHE A 28 -14.15 22.29 36.93
CA PHE A 28 -13.16 21.24 36.66
C PHE A 28 -13.65 20.13 35.69
N GLY A 29 -14.96 19.92 35.58
CA GLY A 29 -15.54 18.92 34.68
C GLY A 29 -15.15 19.11 33.22
N PRO A 30 -15.33 20.28 32.59
CA PRO A 30 -14.93 20.53 31.20
C PRO A 30 -13.44 20.47 30.96
N LEU A 31 -12.60 20.88 31.95
CA LEU A 31 -11.13 20.79 31.85
C LEU A 31 -10.67 19.32 31.88
N ALA A 32 -11.25 18.52 32.76
CA ALA A 32 -10.95 17.08 32.81
C ALA A 32 -11.36 16.34 31.51
N GLN A 33 -12.52 16.69 30.94
CA GLN A 33 -12.95 16.18 29.65
C GLN A 33 -12.00 16.65 28.52
N GLY A 34 -11.56 17.89 28.53
CA GLY A 34 -10.59 18.41 27.56
C GLY A 34 -9.26 17.65 27.60
N MET A 35 -8.75 17.30 28.78
CA MET A 35 -7.53 16.50 28.92
C MET A 35 -7.70 15.06 28.45
N LEU A 36 -8.84 14.42 28.70
CA LEU A 36 -9.15 13.07 28.22
C LEU A 36 -9.26 13.02 26.70
N THR A 37 -9.88 14.03 26.08
CA THR A 37 -9.98 14.11 24.61
C THR A 37 -8.62 14.31 23.94
N ILE A 38 -7.72 15.12 24.53
CA ILE A 38 -6.34 15.29 24.03
C ILE A 38 -5.56 13.99 24.16
N GLY A 39 -5.70 13.26 25.27
CA GLY A 39 -5.09 11.93 25.44
C GLY A 39 -5.55 10.94 24.40
N ALA A 40 -6.86 10.84 24.13
CA ALA A 40 -7.43 10.00 23.11
C ALA A 40 -6.97 10.38 21.69
N GLN A 41 -6.91 11.67 21.36
CA GLN A 41 -6.39 12.15 20.06
C GLN A 41 -4.92 11.81 19.85
N LYS A 42 -4.07 11.95 20.89
CA LYS A 42 -2.66 11.55 20.82
C LYS A 42 -2.51 10.04 20.60
N GLN A 43 -3.29 9.23 21.30
CA GLN A 43 -3.29 7.79 21.14
C GLN A 43 -3.75 7.38 19.74
N GLN A 44 -4.78 8.02 19.21
CA GLN A 44 -5.25 7.79 17.84
C GLN A 44 -4.19 8.18 16.81
N ALA A 45 -3.50 9.31 16.98
CA ALA A 45 -2.41 9.73 16.09
C ALA A 45 -1.22 8.74 16.13
N SER A 46 -0.86 8.22 17.31
CA SER A 46 0.22 7.22 17.42
C SER A 46 -0.16 5.90 16.76
N MET A 47 -1.40 5.42 16.93
CA MET A 47 -1.88 4.22 16.25
C MET A 47 -1.91 4.38 14.72
N GLN A 48 -2.31 5.55 14.22
CA GLN A 48 -2.26 5.85 12.79
C GLN A 48 -0.82 5.88 12.26
N ALA A 49 0.13 6.48 13.01
CA ALA A 49 1.54 6.50 12.64
C ALA A 49 2.15 5.08 12.58
N GLU A 50 1.81 4.21 13.53
CA GLU A 50 2.22 2.80 13.50
C GLU A 50 1.59 2.05 12.34
N ALA A 51 0.30 2.27 12.07
CA ALA A 51 -0.38 1.66 10.92
C ALA A 51 0.27 2.09 9.59
N GLN A 52 0.63 3.36 9.44
CA GLN A 52 1.36 3.85 8.27
C GLN A 52 2.74 3.19 8.12
N LYS A 53 3.50 3.06 9.21
CA LYS A 53 4.79 2.36 9.19
C LYS A 53 4.64 0.90 8.75
N ARG A 54 3.67 0.18 9.30
CA ARG A 54 3.39 -1.22 8.92
C ARG A 54 2.95 -1.32 7.47
N ALA A 55 2.08 -0.43 7.00
CA ALA A 55 1.64 -0.38 5.61
C ALA A 55 2.81 -0.08 4.65
N THR A 56 3.72 0.82 5.01
CA THR A 56 4.93 1.13 4.24
C THR A 56 5.86 -0.09 4.12
N ILE A 57 6.08 -0.82 5.22
CA ILE A 57 6.88 -2.05 5.23
C ILE A 57 6.24 -3.13 4.35
N ALA A 58 4.92 -3.30 4.47
CA ALA A 58 4.17 -4.27 3.68
C ALA A 58 4.21 -3.94 2.17
N GLU A 59 4.08 -2.67 1.79
CA GLU A 59 4.17 -2.24 0.39
C GLU A 59 5.58 -2.44 -0.17
N ASN A 60 6.63 -2.15 0.60
CA ASN A 60 8.02 -2.46 0.22
C ASN A 60 8.23 -3.95 -0.02
N ALA A 61 7.73 -4.80 0.87
CA ALA A 61 7.83 -6.24 0.73
C ALA A 61 7.09 -6.73 -0.52
N ARG A 62 5.88 -6.21 -0.76
CA ARG A 62 5.07 -6.50 -1.94
C ARG A 62 5.78 -6.10 -3.23
N TYR A 63 6.30 -4.87 -3.30
CA TYR A 63 7.04 -4.38 -4.45
C TYR A 63 8.26 -5.26 -4.75
N ASN A 64 9.09 -5.56 -3.75
CA ASN A 64 10.27 -6.39 -3.90
C ASN A 64 9.92 -7.80 -4.36
N HIS A 65 8.84 -8.39 -3.82
CA HIS A 65 8.37 -9.71 -4.24
C HIS A 65 7.90 -9.70 -5.71
N GLN A 66 7.11 -8.72 -6.12
CA GLN A 66 6.64 -8.60 -7.50
C GLN A 66 7.79 -8.34 -8.47
N ALA A 67 8.72 -7.44 -8.10
CA ALA A 67 9.91 -7.17 -8.92
C ALA A 67 10.82 -8.39 -9.07
N SER A 68 11.01 -9.17 -8.01
CA SER A 68 11.79 -10.43 -8.08
C SER A 68 11.09 -11.49 -8.93
N ALA A 69 9.78 -11.65 -8.79
CA ALA A 69 9.01 -12.58 -9.61
C ALA A 69 9.07 -12.23 -11.11
N MET A 70 8.95 -10.94 -11.45
CA MET A 70 9.10 -10.48 -12.84
C MET A 70 10.48 -10.78 -13.41
N ARG A 71 11.57 -10.53 -12.63
CA ARG A 71 12.93 -10.86 -13.08
C ARG A 71 13.12 -12.36 -13.29
N GLN A 72 12.56 -13.18 -12.42
CA GLN A 72 12.60 -14.64 -12.58
C GLN A 72 11.85 -15.10 -13.84
N GLN A 73 10.68 -14.53 -14.11
CA GLN A 73 9.93 -14.81 -15.33
C GLN A 73 10.73 -14.42 -16.58
N GLN A 74 11.30 -13.22 -16.62
CA GLN A 74 12.15 -12.76 -17.72
C GLN A 74 13.36 -13.69 -17.92
N ALA A 75 14.06 -14.06 -16.85
CA ALA A 75 15.20 -14.98 -16.93
C ALA A 75 14.80 -16.37 -17.44
N THR A 76 13.65 -16.89 -17.00
CA THR A 76 13.14 -18.18 -17.46
C THR A 76 12.77 -18.15 -18.94
N GLU A 77 12.14 -17.07 -19.38
CA GLU A 77 11.74 -16.90 -20.79
C GLU A 77 12.96 -16.73 -21.71
N SER A 78 13.94 -15.93 -21.32
CA SER A 78 15.18 -15.78 -22.07
C SER A 78 15.97 -17.09 -22.17
N LEU A 79 15.99 -17.90 -21.11
CA LEU A 79 16.61 -19.22 -21.12
C LEU A 79 15.88 -20.18 -22.07
N ARG A 80 14.54 -20.17 -22.05
CA ARG A 80 13.73 -20.98 -22.94
C ARG A 80 13.99 -20.64 -24.42
N LEU A 81 14.01 -19.34 -24.75
CA LEU A 81 14.30 -18.88 -26.10
C LEU A 81 15.71 -19.27 -26.56
N ALA A 82 16.71 -19.13 -25.67
CA ALA A 82 18.09 -19.57 -25.98
C ALA A 82 18.17 -21.09 -26.22
N GLN A 83 17.43 -21.90 -25.47
CA GLN A 83 17.35 -23.34 -25.68
C GLN A 83 16.64 -23.66 -27.02
N GLU A 84 15.58 -22.96 -27.38
CA GLU A 84 14.86 -23.13 -28.65
C GLU A 84 15.78 -22.81 -29.82
N VAL A 85 16.48 -21.69 -29.83
CA VAL A 85 17.47 -21.33 -30.86
C VAL A 85 18.56 -22.43 -30.98
N SER A 86 19.09 -22.86 -29.81
CA SER A 86 20.10 -23.92 -29.80
C SER A 86 19.58 -25.26 -30.36
N ALA A 87 18.32 -25.60 -30.07
CA ALA A 87 17.69 -26.82 -30.61
C ALA A 87 17.48 -26.75 -32.11
N VAL A 88 16.99 -25.60 -32.62
CA VAL A 88 16.81 -25.38 -34.06
C VAL A 88 18.14 -25.41 -34.80
N ASN A 89 19.17 -24.77 -34.26
CA ASN A 89 20.50 -24.79 -34.87
C ASN A 89 21.09 -26.20 -34.92
N ARG A 90 20.93 -27.04 -33.87
CA ARG A 90 21.37 -28.43 -33.87
C ARG A 90 20.58 -29.25 -34.88
N ALA A 91 19.27 -29.13 -34.89
CA ALA A 91 18.43 -29.87 -35.85
C ALA A 91 18.77 -29.50 -37.29
N SER A 92 19.09 -28.24 -37.57
CA SER A 92 19.53 -27.75 -38.86
C SER A 92 20.88 -28.37 -39.25
N MET A 93 21.87 -28.36 -38.36
CA MET A 93 23.18 -28.96 -38.61
C MET A 93 23.05 -30.48 -38.89
N GLU A 94 22.22 -31.18 -38.12
CA GLU A 94 21.93 -32.60 -38.37
C GLU A 94 21.26 -32.82 -39.73
N ALA A 95 20.30 -31.96 -40.11
CA ALA A 95 19.62 -32.04 -41.40
C ALA A 95 20.60 -31.81 -42.57
N MET A 96 21.49 -30.82 -42.43
CA MET A 96 22.55 -30.54 -43.41
C MET A 96 23.49 -31.73 -43.54
N ALA A 97 24.00 -32.25 -42.42
CA ALA A 97 24.90 -33.41 -42.43
C ALA A 97 24.24 -34.68 -43.06
N ARG A 98 22.99 -34.96 -42.75
CA ARG A 98 22.24 -36.07 -43.36
C ARG A 98 22.09 -35.91 -44.89
N LYS A 99 21.83 -34.65 -45.35
CA LYS A 99 21.75 -34.37 -46.79
C LYS A 99 23.09 -34.52 -47.47
N GLU A 100 24.19 -34.09 -46.86
CA GLU A 100 25.56 -34.30 -47.38
C GLU A 100 25.89 -35.80 -47.55
N VAL A 101 25.61 -36.61 -46.52
CA VAL A 101 25.81 -38.06 -46.58
C VAL A 101 24.94 -38.69 -47.68
N ALA A 102 23.65 -38.35 -47.73
CA ALA A 102 22.76 -38.89 -48.75
C ALA A 102 23.17 -38.49 -50.19
N ALA A 103 23.66 -37.26 -50.38
CA ALA A 103 24.21 -36.83 -51.65
C ALA A 103 25.48 -37.62 -52.05
N ALA A 104 26.36 -37.84 -51.07
CA ALA A 104 27.57 -38.63 -51.28
C ALA A 104 27.24 -40.10 -51.64
N GLU A 105 26.30 -40.73 -50.94
CA GLU A 105 25.85 -42.10 -51.23
C GLU A 105 25.11 -42.19 -52.55
N GLY A 106 24.32 -41.17 -52.90
CA GLY A 106 23.60 -41.10 -54.18
C GLY A 106 24.45 -40.69 -55.37
N GLY A 107 25.75 -40.48 -55.22
CA GLY A 107 26.65 -40.04 -56.30
C GLY A 107 26.34 -38.63 -56.81
N ILE A 108 25.60 -37.84 -56.05
CA ILE A 108 25.26 -36.47 -56.40
C ILE A 108 26.47 -35.57 -56.01
N SER A 109 26.96 -34.78 -57.00
CA SER A 109 28.02 -33.81 -56.68
C SER A 109 27.53 -32.77 -55.66
N LEU A 110 28.26 -32.65 -54.55
CA LEU A 110 28.01 -31.59 -53.52
C LEU A 110 28.11 -30.17 -54.09
N GLN A 111 28.69 -30.03 -55.30
CA GLN A 111 28.76 -28.76 -56.02
C GLN A 111 27.62 -28.62 -57.04
N SER A 112 26.68 -29.55 -57.13
CA SER A 112 25.54 -29.40 -58.01
C SER A 112 24.66 -28.23 -57.60
N GLY A 113 24.16 -27.49 -58.60
CA GLY A 113 23.37 -26.26 -58.32
C GLY A 113 22.08 -26.56 -57.50
N SER A 114 21.48 -27.78 -57.67
CA SER A 114 20.32 -28.20 -56.91
C SER A 114 20.65 -28.46 -55.43
N PHE A 115 21.75 -29.13 -55.13
CA PHE A 115 22.19 -29.36 -53.76
C PHE A 115 22.52 -28.05 -53.03
N LEU A 116 23.26 -27.14 -53.67
CA LEU A 116 23.57 -25.83 -53.12
C LEU A 116 22.32 -24.98 -52.91
N ALA A 117 21.31 -25.11 -53.79
CA ALA A 117 20.04 -24.37 -53.58
C ALA A 117 19.28 -24.90 -52.35
N GLU A 118 19.21 -26.22 -52.14
CA GLU A 118 18.58 -26.80 -50.94
C GLU A 118 19.34 -26.42 -49.64
N MET A 119 20.67 -26.42 -49.65
CA MET A 119 21.45 -26.01 -48.49
C MET A 119 21.22 -24.54 -48.14
N ARG A 120 21.18 -23.64 -49.15
CA ARG A 120 20.85 -22.21 -48.94
C ARG A 120 19.44 -22.01 -48.41
N ASP A 121 18.48 -22.81 -48.85
CA ASP A 121 17.11 -22.72 -48.34
C ASP A 121 17.02 -23.10 -46.86
N LEU A 122 17.72 -24.17 -46.44
CA LEU A 122 17.86 -24.52 -45.03
C LEU A 122 18.52 -23.41 -44.19
N GLU A 123 19.64 -22.87 -44.67
CA GLU A 123 20.30 -21.73 -43.98
C GLU A 123 19.37 -20.53 -43.86
N LYS A 124 18.62 -20.22 -44.90
CA LYS A 124 17.63 -19.14 -44.91
C LYS A 124 16.53 -19.37 -43.89
N GLN A 125 15.95 -20.60 -43.85
CA GLN A 125 14.91 -20.93 -42.86
C GLN A 125 15.42 -20.76 -41.40
N VAL A 126 16.66 -21.19 -41.11
CA VAL A 126 17.26 -21.03 -39.80
C VAL A 126 17.49 -19.54 -39.49
N GLY A 127 17.98 -18.77 -40.49
CA GLY A 127 18.15 -17.33 -40.36
C GLY A 127 16.85 -16.59 -40.04
N GLU A 128 15.78 -16.94 -40.77
CA GLU A 128 14.44 -16.37 -40.54
C GLU A 128 13.90 -16.72 -39.15
N HIS A 129 14.06 -17.99 -38.71
CA HIS A 129 13.64 -18.39 -37.37
C HIS A 129 14.42 -17.67 -36.27
N ASN A 130 15.75 -17.59 -36.39
CA ASN A 130 16.59 -16.89 -35.43
C ASN A 130 16.24 -15.39 -35.36
N TYR A 131 15.99 -14.76 -36.50
CA TYR A 131 15.55 -13.37 -36.57
C TYR A 131 14.19 -13.16 -35.89
N ALA A 132 13.21 -13.99 -36.16
CA ALA A 132 11.89 -13.95 -35.55
C ALA A 132 11.98 -14.14 -34.02
N THR A 133 12.83 -15.07 -33.56
CA THR A 133 13.06 -15.31 -32.12
C THR A 133 13.71 -14.09 -31.47
N GLN A 134 14.70 -13.45 -32.12
CA GLN A 134 15.31 -12.22 -31.61
C GLN A 134 14.30 -11.06 -31.53
N GLN A 135 13.43 -10.91 -32.53
CA GLN A 135 12.37 -9.90 -32.49
C GLN A 135 11.38 -10.17 -31.35
N ASN A 136 10.97 -11.42 -31.16
CA ASN A 136 10.09 -11.79 -30.05
C ASN A 136 10.74 -11.52 -28.69
N GLN A 137 12.03 -11.79 -28.56
CA GLN A 137 12.80 -11.47 -27.35
C GLN A 137 12.81 -9.97 -27.08
N TYR A 138 13.11 -9.16 -28.10
CA TYR A 138 13.10 -7.71 -27.96
C TYR A 138 11.73 -7.14 -27.54
N LEU A 139 10.65 -7.65 -28.13
CA LEU A 139 9.29 -7.24 -27.76
C LEU A 139 8.93 -7.69 -26.32
N ALA A 140 9.35 -8.89 -25.92
CA ALA A 140 9.17 -9.37 -24.56
C ALA A 140 9.93 -8.49 -23.56
N ASP A 141 11.19 -8.13 -23.83
CA ASP A 141 11.99 -7.26 -22.98
C ASP A 141 11.35 -5.88 -22.82
N GLN A 142 10.85 -5.28 -23.92
CA GLN A 142 10.09 -4.02 -23.86
C GLN A 142 8.83 -4.15 -23.00
N ALA A 143 8.10 -5.25 -23.11
CA ALA A 143 6.91 -5.49 -22.30
C ALA A 143 7.26 -5.63 -20.80
N TYR A 144 8.38 -6.27 -20.47
CA TYR A 144 8.88 -6.35 -19.09
C TYR A 144 9.30 -4.99 -18.55
N GLU A 145 9.98 -4.17 -19.35
CA GLU A 145 10.34 -2.79 -18.94
C GLU A 145 9.10 -1.93 -18.66
N MET A 146 8.09 -2.00 -19.51
CA MET A 146 6.84 -1.27 -19.30
C MET A 146 6.15 -1.72 -18.01
N ARG A 147 6.04 -3.04 -17.77
CA ARG A 147 5.46 -3.56 -16.53
C ARG A 147 6.27 -3.15 -15.29
N ALA A 148 7.59 -3.11 -15.38
CA ALA A 148 8.45 -2.67 -14.29
C ALA A 148 8.25 -1.18 -13.97
N ARG A 149 8.07 -0.33 -14.99
CA ARG A 149 7.72 1.09 -14.82
C ARG A 149 6.35 1.26 -14.19
N ASP A 150 5.34 0.52 -14.67
CA ASP A 150 3.99 0.56 -14.11
C ASP A 150 3.98 0.12 -12.64
N LEU A 151 4.70 -0.95 -12.30
CA LEU A 151 4.86 -1.39 -10.93
C LEU A 151 5.50 -0.31 -10.05
N GLY A 152 6.52 0.40 -10.57
CA GLY A 152 7.16 1.52 -9.89
C GLY A 152 6.19 2.68 -9.63
N LEU A 153 5.40 3.06 -10.64
CA LEU A 153 4.40 4.13 -10.52
C LEU A 153 3.28 3.75 -9.54
N MET A 154 2.77 2.52 -9.59
CA MET A 154 1.77 2.04 -8.64
C MET A 154 2.30 2.05 -7.21
N SER A 155 3.53 1.60 -7.00
CA SER A 155 4.19 1.64 -5.69
C SER A 155 4.33 3.08 -5.20
N GLN A 156 4.75 4.01 -6.05
CA GLN A 156 4.85 5.43 -5.70
C GLN A 156 3.51 6.04 -5.30
N GLN A 157 2.43 5.74 -6.04
CA GLN A 157 1.08 6.18 -5.69
C GLN A 157 0.62 5.61 -4.34
N ASN A 158 0.91 4.33 -4.09
CA ASN A 158 0.59 3.69 -2.82
C ASN A 158 1.36 4.35 -1.66
N TYR A 159 2.64 4.67 -1.85
CA TYR A 159 3.43 5.42 -0.86
C TYR A 159 2.82 6.79 -0.53
N VAL A 160 2.41 7.54 -1.53
CA VAL A 160 1.74 8.85 -1.33
C VAL A 160 0.44 8.66 -0.56
N ASN A 161 -0.34 7.62 -0.87
CA ASN A 161 -1.58 7.33 -0.17
C ASN A 161 -1.38 6.87 1.29
N ILE A 162 -0.37 6.06 1.56
CA ILE A 162 -0.03 5.58 2.90
C ILE A 162 0.50 6.73 3.76
N ASN A 163 1.35 7.59 3.20
CA ASN A 163 2.03 8.68 3.93
C ASN A 163 1.23 9.99 3.92
N LYS A 164 -0.09 9.93 3.81
CA LYS A 164 -0.93 11.11 3.99
C LYS A 164 -0.67 11.72 5.36
N PRO A 165 -0.55 13.07 5.45
CA PRO A 165 -0.29 13.72 6.72
C PRO A 165 -1.39 13.40 7.74
N ILE A 166 -0.99 12.92 8.91
CA ILE A 166 -1.88 12.69 10.03
C ILE A 166 -2.25 14.05 10.60
N ALA A 167 -3.55 14.34 10.70
CA ALA A 167 -4.02 15.58 11.28
C ALA A 167 -3.48 15.71 12.72
N ALA A 168 -2.70 16.77 12.98
CA ALA A 168 -2.23 17.04 14.32
C ALA A 168 -3.43 17.31 15.25
N PRO A 169 -3.42 16.76 16.49
CA PRO A 169 -4.49 17.00 17.43
C PRO A 169 -4.63 18.50 17.68
N ASN A 170 -5.84 19.04 17.53
CA ASN A 170 -6.12 20.45 17.74
C ASN A 170 -6.21 20.77 19.24
N VAL A 171 -5.05 20.71 19.93
CA VAL A 171 -4.93 20.89 21.38
C VAL A 171 -5.43 22.28 21.80
N LEU A 172 -5.09 23.32 21.01
CA LEU A 172 -5.51 24.70 21.27
C LEU A 172 -7.02 24.86 21.15
N GLY A 173 -7.63 24.33 20.10
CA GLY A 173 -9.08 24.40 19.93
C GLY A 173 -9.85 23.62 21.01
N THR A 174 -9.33 22.47 21.42
CA THR A 174 -9.93 21.67 22.49
C THR A 174 -9.79 22.35 23.85
N MET A 175 -8.66 22.98 24.16
CA MET A 175 -8.47 23.73 25.40
C MET A 175 -9.30 25.02 25.45
N LEU A 176 -9.36 25.76 24.34
CA LEU A 176 -10.21 26.96 24.25
C LEU A 176 -11.69 26.59 24.38
N GLY A 177 -12.15 25.53 23.75
CA GLY A 177 -13.50 25.03 23.87
C GLY A 177 -13.85 24.63 25.31
N ALA A 178 -12.97 23.92 26.00
CA ALA A 178 -13.15 23.56 27.41
C ALA A 178 -13.13 24.79 28.34
N ALA A 179 -12.29 25.79 28.08
CA ALA A 179 -12.22 27.01 28.85
C ALA A 179 -13.47 27.88 28.66
N THR A 180 -13.98 28.04 27.44
CA THR A 180 -15.23 28.80 27.18
C THR A 180 -16.45 28.09 27.77
N GLN A 181 -16.50 26.78 27.76
CA GLN A 181 -17.58 26.02 28.38
C GLN A 181 -17.56 26.13 29.91
N SER A 182 -16.38 26.13 30.52
CA SER A 182 -16.22 26.34 31.97
C SER A 182 -16.65 27.76 32.42
N LEU A 183 -16.30 28.78 31.62
CA LEU A 183 -16.74 30.16 31.86
C LEU A 183 -18.26 30.33 31.71
N GLY A 184 -18.85 29.66 30.67
CA GLY A 184 -20.31 29.66 30.47
C GLY A 184 -21.06 29.02 31.65
N ASN A 185 -20.56 27.90 32.15
CA ASN A 185 -21.13 27.22 33.31
C ASN A 185 -21.00 28.05 34.60
N TYR A 186 -19.88 28.73 34.81
CA TYR A 186 -19.67 29.59 35.94
C TYR A 186 -20.63 30.79 35.96
N THR A 187 -20.81 31.47 34.83
CA THR A 187 -21.73 32.59 34.68
C THR A 187 -23.19 32.15 34.83
N GLY A 188 -23.54 30.97 34.35
CA GLY A 188 -24.86 30.37 34.53
C GLY A 188 -25.18 30.05 36.00
N ALA A 189 -24.23 29.42 36.70
CA ALA A 189 -24.36 29.09 38.11
C ALA A 189 -24.53 30.38 38.98
N LYS A 190 -23.76 31.42 38.68
CA LYS A 190 -23.85 32.70 39.38
C LYS A 190 -25.21 33.40 39.18
N ARG A 191 -25.78 33.32 37.97
CA ARG A 191 -27.12 33.85 37.67
C ARG A 191 -28.23 33.12 38.44
N MET A 192 -28.13 31.81 38.60
CA MET A 192 -29.09 31.04 39.40
C MET A 192 -29.05 31.39 40.88
N GLN A 193 -27.83 31.58 41.43
CA GLN A 193 -27.65 31.98 42.82
C GLN A 193 -28.24 33.36 43.13
N THR A 194 -28.09 34.31 42.19
CA THR A 194 -28.67 35.68 42.35
C THR A 194 -30.18 35.66 42.29
N ARG A 195 -30.82 34.77 41.51
CA ARG A 195 -32.27 34.63 41.45
C ARG A 195 -32.87 34.02 42.72
N GLN A 196 -32.14 33.14 43.41
CA GLN A 196 -32.62 32.55 44.68
C GLN A 196 -32.53 33.49 45.88
N MET A 197 -31.66 34.53 45.79
CA MET A 197 -31.51 35.52 46.87
C MET A 197 -32.42 36.75 46.77
N THR A 198 -33.27 36.86 45.73
CA THR A 198 -34.26 37.92 45.62
C THR A 198 -35.50 37.53 46.45
N PRO A 199 -35.72 38.11 47.64
CA PRO A 199 -36.89 37.79 48.42
C PRO A 199 -38.16 38.26 47.68
N ALA A 200 -39.16 37.39 47.64
CA ALA A 200 -40.45 37.77 47.12
C ALA A 200 -41.01 38.94 47.93
N LEU A 201 -41.24 40.06 47.28
CA LEU A 201 -41.90 41.20 47.92
C LEU A 201 -43.29 40.73 48.39
N PRO A 202 -43.68 41.04 49.66
CA PRO A 202 -45.02 40.68 50.14
C PRO A 202 -46.07 41.47 49.30
N SER A 203 -47.04 40.76 48.74
CA SER A 203 -48.19 41.35 48.08
C SER A 203 -49.00 42.12 49.12
N SER A 204 -49.02 43.44 49.02
CA SER A 204 -49.88 44.32 49.79
C SER A 204 -51.32 44.12 49.28
N SER A 205 -52.17 43.52 50.13
CA SER A 205 -53.61 43.51 50.01
C SER A 205 -54.20 44.85 50.47
#